data_f579a5fd365f9528de157b31e92ce42b
#
_entry.id   f579a5fd365f9528de157b31e92ce42b
#
_cell.length_a   1.000
_cell.length_b   1.000
_cell.length_c   1.000
_cell.angle_alpha   90.00
_cell.angle_beta   90.00
_cell.angle_gamma   90.00
#
_symmetry.space_group_name_H-M   'P 1'
#
loop_
_entity.id
_entity.type
_entity.pdbx_description
1 polymer ?
#
loop_
_entity_poly.entity_id
_entity_poly.type
_entity_poly.pdbx_seq_one_letter_code
_entity_poly.pdbx_strand_id
1 'polypeptide(L)'
;AQMEREAGQQDDLSGWQTDAGGEWQEGETDGMNVYTCQSCGGEIIADENTGASNCPYCGNPVIMTEKFKGALRPDLVIPFKLDKKAAKEAYYRHIKGRTFLPKAFRRENHIDEIKGLYVPFWLFDGDVDADVRYKATKARMWRDHDYDYTEPSYYSVERSGEMTFVSVPVDGSEKMADDLMESIEPFKISESVDFQTAYLSGYLADKYDVSEKESINRAHDRMKKSAEEVLADTVKGYASVVPENTNVNISGGKAQYALYPVWILNTTWKDKKYIFAMNGQTGKMTGDLPIDRGIYLKWLAGLTAVFTVVLCLAGLLIF
;
A
#
# COMPACT_ATOMS: atom_id res chain seq x y z
N ALA A 1 -18.48 14.06 27.27
CA ALA A 1 -18.65 13.02 26.21
C ALA A 1 -17.47 12.97 25.25
N GLN A 2 -16.93 14.13 24.81
CA GLN A 2 -15.75 14.17 23.91
C GLN A 2 -14.43 13.95 24.69
N MET A 3 -14.30 14.55 25.88
CA MET A 3 -13.17 14.33 26.81
C MET A 3 -13.10 12.89 27.38
N GLU A 4 -14.23 12.22 27.56
CA GLU A 4 -14.26 10.81 27.99
C GLU A 4 -13.86 9.83 26.88
N ARG A 5 -14.08 10.19 25.59
CA ARG A 5 -13.60 9.39 24.45
C ARG A 5 -12.09 9.50 24.25
N GLU A 6 -11.51 10.67 24.50
CA GLU A 6 -10.05 10.88 24.40
C GLU A 6 -9.29 10.23 25.58
N ALA A 7 -9.89 10.17 26.78
CA ALA A 7 -9.30 9.48 27.92
C ALA A 7 -9.29 7.95 27.78
N GLY A 8 -10.33 7.36 27.14
CA GLY A 8 -10.38 5.92 26.85
C GLY A 8 -9.38 5.43 25.81
N GLN A 9 -8.99 6.29 24.87
CA GLN A 9 -7.98 5.93 23.84
C GLN A 9 -6.54 5.97 24.36
N GLN A 10 -6.25 6.72 25.42
CA GLN A 10 -4.90 6.81 26.00
C GLN A 10 -4.54 5.64 26.91
N ASP A 11 -5.52 4.96 27.53
CA ASP A 11 -5.27 3.80 28.39
C ASP A 11 -4.98 2.50 27.62
N ASP A 12 -5.43 2.37 26.38
CA ASP A 12 -5.21 1.18 25.54
C ASP A 12 -3.77 1.02 25.04
N LEU A 13 -2.96 2.06 25.06
CA LEU A 13 -1.56 2.03 24.60
C LEU A 13 -0.58 1.47 25.65
N SER A 14 -0.99 1.37 26.91
CA SER A 14 -0.11 0.97 28.02
C SER A 14 0.27 -0.52 28.05
N GLY A 15 -0.39 -1.36 27.26
CA GLY A 15 -0.18 -2.81 27.18
C GLY A 15 0.77 -3.29 26.09
N TRP A 16 1.26 -2.38 25.24
CA TRP A 16 2.14 -2.75 24.12
C TRP A 16 3.59 -2.88 24.54
N GLN A 17 4.22 -4.01 24.16
CA GLN A 17 5.66 -4.18 24.24
C GLN A 17 6.32 -3.52 23.02
N THR A 18 6.87 -2.33 23.24
CA THR A 18 7.44 -1.46 22.22
C THR A 18 8.96 -1.57 22.14
N ASP A 19 9.48 -2.77 22.04
CA ASP A 19 10.92 -3.05 21.92
C ASP A 19 11.26 -3.64 20.52
N ALA A 20 10.58 -3.15 19.47
CA ALA A 20 10.83 -3.60 18.10
C ALA A 20 12.19 -3.11 17.60
N GLY A 21 12.88 -3.98 16.87
CA GLY A 21 14.23 -3.73 16.38
C GLY A 21 15.30 -3.93 17.44
N GLY A 22 16.51 -4.11 16.99
CA GLY A 22 17.67 -4.37 17.84
C GLY A 22 18.76 -3.31 17.73
N GLU A 23 19.79 -3.49 18.52
CA GLU A 23 21.05 -2.76 18.34
C GLU A 23 21.89 -3.46 17.26
N TRP A 24 22.62 -2.66 16.49
CA TRP A 24 23.56 -3.18 15.50
C TRP A 24 24.78 -3.79 16.20
N GLN A 25 25.23 -4.94 15.74
CA GLN A 25 26.46 -5.55 16.22
C GLN A 25 27.68 -4.81 15.66
N GLU A 26 28.80 -4.92 16.36
CA GLU A 26 30.07 -4.32 15.94
C GLU A 26 30.48 -4.84 14.55
N GLY A 27 30.72 -3.94 13.60
CA GLY A 27 31.09 -4.28 12.22
C GLY A 27 29.92 -4.60 11.28
N GLU A 28 28.70 -4.79 11.77
CA GLU A 28 27.52 -5.15 10.95
C GLU A 28 27.11 -4.03 10.00
N THR A 29 27.42 -2.78 10.34
CA THR A 29 27.14 -1.59 9.52
C THR A 29 28.34 -1.11 8.69
N ASP A 30 29.45 -1.84 8.72
CA ASP A 30 30.63 -1.48 7.93
C ASP A 30 30.28 -1.55 6.43
N GLY A 31 30.67 -0.50 5.70
CA GLY A 31 30.34 -0.37 4.27
C GLY A 31 28.93 0.10 3.96
N MET A 32 28.10 0.41 4.96
CA MET A 32 26.80 1.04 4.73
C MET A 32 26.89 2.54 4.81
N ASN A 33 26.26 3.23 3.85
CA ASN A 33 26.22 4.69 3.74
C ASN A 33 24.79 5.20 3.73
N VAL A 34 24.59 6.38 4.30
CA VAL A 34 23.32 7.10 4.26
C VAL A 34 23.41 8.19 3.19
N TYR A 35 22.42 8.20 2.32
CA TYR A 35 22.22 9.17 1.26
C TYR A 35 20.98 10.00 1.56
N THR A 36 21.12 11.30 1.65
CA THR A 36 20.00 12.21 1.92
C THR A 36 19.55 12.92 0.66
N CYS A 37 18.27 12.94 0.40
CA CYS A 37 17.67 13.72 -0.67
C CYS A 37 17.34 15.12 -0.18
N GLN A 38 18.02 16.13 -0.67
CA GLN A 38 17.76 17.53 -0.28
C GLN A 38 16.40 18.06 -0.76
N SER A 39 15.77 17.38 -1.71
CA SER A 39 14.48 17.81 -2.28
C SER A 39 13.27 17.33 -1.48
N CYS A 40 13.30 16.09 -0.97
CA CYS A 40 12.18 15.50 -0.22
C CYS A 40 12.56 15.06 1.20
N GLY A 41 13.82 15.18 1.59
CA GLY A 41 14.30 14.79 2.92
C GLY A 41 14.41 13.28 3.14
N GLY A 42 14.22 12.43 2.12
CA GLY A 42 14.33 10.98 2.25
C GLY A 42 15.75 10.53 2.58
N GLU A 43 15.92 9.66 3.57
CA GLU A 43 17.18 9.04 3.94
C GLU A 43 17.22 7.60 3.43
N ILE A 44 18.21 7.30 2.58
CA ILE A 44 18.34 6.04 1.87
C ILE A 44 19.63 5.38 2.30
N ILE A 45 19.57 4.13 2.67
CA ILE A 45 20.71 3.31 3.04
C ILE A 45 21.11 2.46 1.82
N ALA A 46 22.40 2.45 1.51
CA ALA A 46 22.96 1.54 0.50
C ALA A 46 24.35 1.08 0.90
N ASP A 47 24.73 -0.11 0.43
CA ASP A 47 26.10 -0.58 0.57
C ASP A 47 27.07 0.18 -0.35
N GLU A 48 28.37 0.07 -0.12
CA GLU A 48 29.41 0.76 -0.90
C GLU A 48 29.37 0.40 -2.39
N ASN A 49 28.93 -0.82 -2.73
CA ASN A 49 28.90 -1.32 -4.10
C ASN A 49 27.65 -0.89 -4.84
N THR A 50 26.53 -0.76 -4.11
CA THR A 50 25.24 -0.38 -4.70
C THR A 50 25.16 1.13 -4.88
N GLY A 51 25.53 1.92 -3.86
CA GLY A 51 25.44 3.37 -3.87
C GLY A 51 24.04 3.89 -4.27
N ALA A 52 23.76 5.14 -4.01
CA ALA A 52 22.55 5.80 -4.46
C ALA A 52 22.91 7.09 -5.20
N SER A 53 22.51 7.23 -6.46
CA SER A 53 22.69 8.46 -7.24
C SER A 53 21.45 9.35 -7.24
N ASN A 54 20.27 8.73 -7.25
CA ASN A 54 18.99 9.42 -7.31
C ASN A 54 18.03 8.87 -6.29
N CYS A 55 17.21 9.74 -5.72
CA CYS A 55 16.15 9.38 -4.77
C CYS A 55 15.11 8.45 -5.43
N PRO A 56 14.75 7.32 -4.81
CA PRO A 56 13.71 6.44 -5.33
C PRO A 56 12.31 7.08 -5.28
N TYR A 57 12.08 8.05 -4.39
CA TYR A 57 10.79 8.70 -4.19
C TYR A 57 10.54 9.88 -5.13
N CYS A 58 11.53 10.73 -5.36
CA CYS A 58 11.33 11.95 -6.12
C CYS A 58 12.19 12.07 -7.38
N GLY A 59 13.10 11.11 -7.63
CA GLY A 59 14.00 11.10 -8.78
C GLY A 59 15.15 12.11 -8.73
N ASN A 60 15.19 13.01 -7.75
CA ASN A 60 16.24 14.03 -7.63
C ASN A 60 17.57 13.40 -7.14
N PRO A 61 18.71 14.01 -7.46
CA PRO A 61 20.00 13.57 -6.96
C PRO A 61 20.05 13.50 -5.44
N VAL A 62 20.72 12.49 -4.90
CA VAL A 62 21.02 12.35 -3.48
C VAL A 62 22.51 12.57 -3.23
N ILE A 63 22.85 12.96 -2.02
CA ILE A 63 24.23 13.11 -1.57
C ILE A 63 24.50 12.15 -0.41
N MET A 64 25.66 11.54 -0.40
CA MET A 64 26.13 10.79 0.75
C MET A 64 26.42 11.77 1.89
N THR A 65 25.70 11.63 3.00
CA THR A 65 25.80 12.55 4.13
C THR A 65 26.69 12.00 5.23
N GLU A 66 26.59 10.71 5.51
CA GLU A 66 27.34 10.09 6.60
C GLU A 66 27.43 8.58 6.43
N LYS A 67 28.29 7.94 7.25
CA LYS A 67 28.24 6.50 7.48
C LYS A 67 27.00 6.20 8.30
N PHE A 68 26.39 5.05 8.04
CA PHE A 68 25.16 4.64 8.71
C PHE A 68 25.32 4.61 10.23
N LYS A 69 24.45 5.35 10.94
CA LYS A 69 24.36 5.38 12.41
C LYS A 69 22.93 5.65 12.87
N GLY A 70 22.55 5.08 14.01
CA GLY A 70 21.41 5.55 14.82
C GLY A 70 20.02 5.13 14.39
N ALA A 71 19.84 4.24 13.39
CA ALA A 71 18.57 3.55 13.17
C ALA A 71 18.56 2.21 13.91
N LEU A 72 17.37 1.71 14.23
CA LEU A 72 17.22 0.36 14.77
C LEU A 72 17.62 -0.68 13.72
N ARG A 73 18.17 -1.78 14.16
CA ARG A 73 18.40 -2.96 13.33
C ARG A 73 17.07 -3.66 13.10
N PRO A 74 16.70 -3.99 11.86
CA PRO A 74 15.50 -4.78 11.60
C PRO A 74 15.56 -6.16 12.29
N ASP A 75 14.40 -6.63 12.75
CA ASP A 75 14.26 -8.01 13.25
C ASP A 75 14.14 -8.98 12.08
N LEU A 76 13.33 -8.62 11.09
CA LEU A 76 12.96 -9.47 9.98
C LEU A 76 13.20 -8.79 8.62
N VAL A 77 13.37 -9.62 7.60
CA VAL A 77 13.35 -9.17 6.21
C VAL A 77 12.57 -10.17 5.35
N ILE A 78 11.77 -9.67 4.43
CA ILE A 78 11.22 -10.50 3.34
C ILE A 78 12.16 -10.37 2.15
N PRO A 79 12.87 -11.44 1.74
CA PRO A 79 13.78 -11.35 0.61
C PRO A 79 13.06 -11.06 -0.72
N PHE A 80 13.72 -10.30 -1.61
CA PHE A 80 13.26 -10.19 -2.99
C PHE A 80 13.20 -11.56 -3.66
N LYS A 81 12.05 -11.90 -4.25
CA LYS A 81 11.87 -13.11 -5.09
C LYS A 81 11.90 -12.80 -6.58
N LEU A 82 11.49 -11.60 -6.92
CA LEU A 82 11.40 -11.14 -8.30
C LEU A 82 12.53 -10.16 -8.57
N ASP A 83 13.24 -10.42 -9.64
CA ASP A 83 14.34 -9.59 -10.08
C ASP A 83 13.87 -8.34 -10.85
N LYS A 84 14.83 -7.49 -11.23
CA LYS A 84 14.57 -6.27 -12.00
C LYS A 84 13.88 -6.55 -13.34
N LYS A 85 14.16 -7.69 -13.99
CA LYS A 85 13.53 -8.08 -15.25
C LYS A 85 12.04 -8.36 -15.04
N ALA A 86 11.69 -9.13 -14.01
CA ALA A 86 10.31 -9.41 -13.65
C ALA A 86 9.54 -8.13 -13.29
N ALA A 87 10.20 -7.17 -12.61
CA ALA A 87 9.62 -5.87 -12.29
C ALA A 87 9.29 -5.06 -13.57
N LYS A 88 10.20 -5.01 -14.55
CA LYS A 88 9.95 -4.38 -15.84
C LYS A 88 8.79 -5.05 -16.58
N GLU A 89 8.75 -6.38 -16.61
CA GLU A 89 7.65 -7.12 -17.24
C GLU A 89 6.30 -6.83 -16.57
N ALA A 90 6.27 -6.71 -15.23
CA ALA A 90 5.08 -6.32 -14.50
C ALA A 90 4.63 -4.91 -14.87
N TYR A 91 5.56 -3.96 -14.98
CA TYR A 91 5.25 -2.61 -15.44
C TYR A 91 4.66 -2.60 -16.86
N TYR A 92 5.27 -3.33 -17.80
CA TYR A 92 4.72 -3.44 -19.15
C TYR A 92 3.31 -4.04 -19.17
N ARG A 93 3.03 -5.03 -18.32
CA ARG A 93 1.66 -5.57 -18.16
C ARG A 93 0.69 -4.52 -17.62
N HIS A 94 1.12 -3.73 -16.63
CA HIS A 94 0.31 -2.69 -16.00
C HIS A 94 -0.11 -1.59 -16.99
N ILE A 95 0.80 -1.18 -17.89
CA ILE A 95 0.53 -0.16 -18.92
C ILE A 95 -0.08 -0.71 -20.22
N LYS A 96 -0.22 -2.03 -20.34
CA LYS A 96 -0.76 -2.66 -21.55
C LYS A 96 -2.23 -2.24 -21.77
N GLY A 97 -2.57 -1.92 -23.03
CA GLY A 97 -3.94 -1.51 -23.38
C GLY A 97 -4.30 -0.06 -23.00
N ARG A 98 -3.42 0.69 -22.37
CA ARG A 98 -3.66 2.09 -22.00
C ARG A 98 -3.40 3.02 -23.20
N THR A 99 -4.34 3.10 -24.14
CA THR A 99 -4.19 3.82 -25.43
C THR A 99 -3.80 5.29 -25.24
N PHE A 100 -4.31 5.95 -24.22
CA PHE A 100 -4.11 7.39 -23.98
C PHE A 100 -2.94 7.71 -23.05
N LEU A 101 -2.08 6.73 -22.75
CA LEU A 101 -0.92 6.91 -21.91
C LEU A 101 0.15 7.74 -22.64
N PRO A 102 0.73 8.78 -22.00
CA PRO A 102 1.80 9.58 -22.57
C PRO A 102 3.04 8.73 -22.94
N LYS A 103 3.75 9.14 -23.99
CA LYS A 103 4.94 8.41 -24.46
C LYS A 103 6.05 8.31 -23.43
N ALA A 104 6.14 9.26 -22.49
CA ALA A 104 7.13 9.26 -21.42
C ALA A 104 7.11 7.95 -20.61
N PHE A 105 5.92 7.40 -20.35
CA PHE A 105 5.71 6.17 -19.58
C PHE A 105 6.08 4.88 -20.36
N ARG A 106 6.40 4.98 -21.64
CA ARG A 106 6.73 3.83 -22.49
C ARG A 106 8.20 3.79 -22.93
N ARG A 107 9.00 4.78 -22.48
CA ARG A 107 10.41 4.86 -22.86
C ARG A 107 11.23 3.82 -22.09
N GLU A 108 11.95 2.97 -22.80
CA GLU A 108 12.75 1.89 -22.22
C GLU A 108 13.80 2.42 -21.23
N ASN A 109 14.57 3.44 -21.62
CA ASN A 109 15.58 4.05 -20.74
C ASN A 109 15.00 4.53 -19.39
N HIS A 110 13.73 4.97 -19.40
CA HIS A 110 13.06 5.38 -18.17
C HIS A 110 12.62 4.18 -17.32
N ILE A 111 12.14 3.11 -17.97
CA ILE A 111 11.75 1.87 -17.27
C ILE A 111 12.98 1.17 -16.67
N ASP A 112 14.17 1.41 -17.24
CA ASP A 112 15.43 0.91 -16.71
C ASP A 112 15.84 1.57 -15.38
N GLU A 113 15.22 2.69 -15.02
CA GLU A 113 15.43 3.38 -13.73
C GLU A 113 14.69 2.72 -12.56
N ILE A 114 13.93 1.64 -12.80
CA ILE A 114 13.26 0.90 -11.73
C ILE A 114 14.28 0.40 -10.69
N LYS A 115 14.01 0.67 -9.42
CA LYS A 115 14.89 0.38 -8.28
C LYS A 115 14.22 -0.56 -7.29
N GLY A 116 15.00 -1.49 -6.76
CA GLY A 116 14.59 -2.30 -5.62
C GLY A 116 14.89 -1.55 -4.33
N LEU A 117 13.89 -1.43 -3.49
CA LEU A 117 13.94 -0.73 -2.22
C LEU A 117 13.35 -1.61 -1.13
N TYR A 118 14.05 -1.76 -0.04
CA TYR A 118 13.49 -2.28 1.20
C TYR A 118 12.80 -1.15 1.95
N VAL A 119 11.51 -1.30 2.19
CA VAL A 119 10.68 -0.32 2.90
C VAL A 119 10.46 -0.80 4.33
N PRO A 120 10.61 0.10 5.34
CA PRO A 120 10.40 -0.24 6.75
C PRO A 120 8.93 -0.48 7.05
N PHE A 121 8.65 -1.54 7.81
CA PHE A 121 7.33 -1.87 8.32
C PHE A 121 7.41 -2.24 9.80
N TRP A 122 6.41 -1.79 10.53
CA TRP A 122 6.12 -2.28 11.85
C TRP A 122 5.07 -3.38 11.77
N LEU A 123 5.34 -4.51 12.38
CA LEU A 123 4.45 -5.67 12.42
C LEU A 123 3.89 -5.80 13.84
N PHE A 124 2.58 -5.71 13.94
CA PHE A 124 1.91 -5.71 15.24
C PHE A 124 1.15 -7.01 15.45
N ASP A 125 1.43 -7.68 16.59
CA ASP A 125 0.62 -8.78 17.09
C ASP A 125 -0.32 -8.22 18.16
N GLY A 126 -1.53 -8.79 18.30
CA GLY A 126 -2.44 -8.37 19.37
C GLY A 126 -3.64 -9.29 19.50
N ASP A 127 -4.15 -9.40 20.73
CA ASP A 127 -5.39 -10.10 21.01
C ASP A 127 -6.54 -9.11 21.07
N VAL A 128 -7.57 -9.38 20.30
CA VAL A 128 -8.74 -8.51 20.12
C VAL A 128 -9.98 -9.18 20.68
N ASP A 129 -10.63 -8.50 21.62
CA ASP A 129 -11.98 -8.81 22.06
C ASP A 129 -12.95 -7.78 21.45
N ALA A 130 -13.85 -8.24 20.60
CA ALA A 130 -14.73 -7.39 19.81
C ALA A 130 -16.20 -7.69 20.06
N ASP A 131 -16.99 -6.62 20.27
CA ASP A 131 -18.45 -6.66 20.34
C ASP A 131 -19.01 -5.64 19.34
N VAL A 132 -19.71 -6.13 18.33
CA VAL A 132 -20.19 -5.32 17.21
C VAL A 132 -21.68 -5.47 17.03
N ARG A 133 -22.38 -4.35 17.00
CA ARG A 133 -23.79 -4.27 16.62
C ARG A 133 -23.90 -3.84 15.19
N TYR A 134 -24.59 -4.67 14.40
CA TYR A 134 -24.81 -4.43 12.98
C TYR A 134 -26.25 -4.02 12.71
N LYS A 135 -26.44 -3.08 11.81
CA LYS A 135 -27.69 -2.84 11.11
C LYS A 135 -27.74 -3.76 9.89
N ALA A 136 -28.61 -4.76 9.92
CA ALA A 136 -28.79 -5.71 8.85
C ALA A 136 -30.13 -5.45 8.12
N THR A 137 -30.14 -5.55 6.79
CA THR A 137 -31.32 -5.25 5.98
C THR A 137 -31.70 -6.45 5.15
N LYS A 138 -33.00 -6.81 5.19
CA LYS A 138 -33.63 -7.69 4.20
C LYS A 138 -34.50 -6.86 3.27
N ALA A 139 -34.43 -7.12 1.97
CA ALA A 139 -35.29 -6.48 0.99
C ALA A 139 -36.26 -7.52 0.42
N ARG A 140 -37.53 -7.24 0.51
CA ARG A 140 -38.57 -7.96 -0.23
C ARG A 140 -38.89 -7.14 -1.47
N MET A 141 -38.76 -7.78 -2.63
CA MET A 141 -39.05 -7.15 -3.91
C MET A 141 -40.24 -7.85 -4.56
N TRP A 142 -41.19 -7.06 -5.08
CA TRP A 142 -42.27 -7.57 -5.93
C TRP A 142 -42.63 -6.53 -6.97
N ARG A 143 -43.26 -7.00 -8.03
CA ARG A 143 -43.66 -6.16 -9.16
C ARG A 143 -45.14 -6.22 -9.35
N ASP A 144 -45.74 -5.08 -9.62
CA ASP A 144 -47.07 -4.92 -10.18
C ASP A 144 -46.95 -4.48 -11.65
N HIS A 145 -48.06 -4.33 -12.36
CA HIS A 145 -48.09 -3.97 -13.81
C HIS A 145 -47.26 -2.72 -14.13
N ASP A 146 -47.26 -1.74 -13.23
CA ASP A 146 -46.70 -0.38 -13.46
C ASP A 146 -45.52 -0.06 -12.58
N TYR A 147 -45.24 -0.82 -11.51
CA TYR A 147 -44.27 -0.45 -10.50
C TYR A 147 -43.48 -1.64 -9.96
N ASP A 148 -42.18 -1.38 -9.68
CA ASP A 148 -41.32 -2.24 -8.88
C ASP A 148 -41.33 -1.76 -7.44
N TYR A 149 -41.73 -2.63 -6.51
CA TYR A 149 -41.77 -2.33 -5.09
C TYR A 149 -40.59 -2.97 -4.38
N THR A 150 -39.98 -2.20 -3.48
CA THR A 150 -38.94 -2.73 -2.56
C THR A 150 -39.32 -2.34 -1.15
N GLU A 151 -39.53 -3.34 -0.30
CA GLU A 151 -39.81 -3.18 1.13
C GLU A 151 -38.57 -3.59 1.94
N PRO A 152 -37.83 -2.62 2.50
CA PRO A 152 -36.71 -2.93 3.38
C PRO A 152 -37.21 -3.25 4.80
N SER A 153 -36.70 -4.31 5.38
CA SER A 153 -36.86 -4.63 6.81
C SER A 153 -35.50 -4.53 7.48
N TYR A 154 -35.44 -3.82 8.59
CA TYR A 154 -34.20 -3.56 9.34
C TYR A 154 -34.14 -4.41 10.61
N TYR A 155 -32.96 -4.93 10.87
CA TYR A 155 -32.68 -5.80 12.02
C TYR A 155 -31.41 -5.29 12.72
N SER A 156 -31.41 -5.34 14.05
CA SER A 156 -30.19 -5.18 14.86
C SER A 156 -29.64 -6.57 15.13
N VAL A 157 -28.38 -6.80 14.78
CA VAL A 157 -27.70 -8.09 14.99
C VAL A 157 -26.43 -7.83 15.77
N GLU A 158 -26.25 -8.53 16.87
CA GLU A 158 -25.04 -8.43 17.70
C GLU A 158 -24.15 -9.65 17.45
N ARG A 159 -22.85 -9.40 17.39
CA ARG A 159 -21.79 -10.41 17.30
C ARG A 159 -20.64 -10.00 18.20
N SER A 160 -20.14 -10.95 18.95
CA SER A 160 -18.94 -10.79 19.75
C SER A 160 -18.01 -11.98 19.55
N GLY A 161 -16.72 -11.75 19.78
CA GLY A 161 -15.71 -12.79 19.66
C GLY A 161 -14.32 -12.31 19.97
N GLU A 162 -13.48 -13.27 20.33
CA GLU A 162 -12.04 -13.07 20.55
C GLU A 162 -11.27 -13.49 19.31
N MET A 163 -10.25 -12.72 18.93
CA MET A 163 -9.41 -12.96 17.74
C MET A 163 -7.97 -12.59 18.08
N THR A 164 -7.02 -13.39 17.60
CA THR A 164 -5.60 -13.04 17.64
C THR A 164 -5.15 -12.58 16.26
N PHE A 165 -4.59 -11.39 16.19
CA PHE A 165 -3.94 -10.86 15.01
C PHE A 165 -2.44 -11.04 15.12
N VAL A 166 -1.80 -11.50 14.05
CA VAL A 166 -0.36 -11.73 13.99
C VAL A 166 0.21 -10.98 12.80
N SER A 167 1.26 -10.21 13.07
CA SER A 167 2.05 -9.49 12.06
C SER A 167 1.20 -8.56 11.19
N VAL A 168 0.32 -7.77 11.82
CA VAL A 168 -0.44 -6.72 11.12
C VAL A 168 0.54 -5.64 10.66
N PRO A 169 0.75 -5.47 9.35
CA PRO A 169 1.78 -4.57 8.85
C PRO A 169 1.29 -3.11 8.90
N VAL A 170 2.18 -2.21 9.29
CA VAL A 170 2.00 -0.76 9.18
C VAL A 170 3.27 -0.17 8.60
N ASP A 171 3.14 0.63 7.55
CA ASP A 171 4.26 1.32 6.92
C ASP A 171 4.95 2.28 7.89
N GLY A 172 6.28 2.21 7.94
CA GLY A 172 7.14 3.05 8.77
C GLY A 172 7.73 4.24 8.01
N SER A 173 7.24 4.58 6.80
CA SER A 173 7.79 5.65 5.96
C SER A 173 6.73 6.62 5.45
N GLU A 174 6.86 7.90 5.81
CA GLU A 174 6.02 8.98 5.23
C GLU A 174 6.32 9.26 3.75
N LYS A 175 7.43 8.73 3.22
CA LYS A 175 7.85 8.98 1.82
C LYS A 175 7.05 8.18 0.81
N MET A 176 6.49 7.06 1.26
CA MET A 176 5.56 6.25 0.47
C MET A 176 4.14 6.57 0.91
N ALA A 177 3.25 6.80 -0.06
CA ALA A 177 1.85 6.98 0.27
C ALA A 177 1.26 5.67 0.80
N ASP A 178 0.58 5.72 1.93
CA ASP A 178 -0.02 4.56 2.60
C ASP A 178 -0.92 3.74 1.67
N ASP A 179 -1.78 4.41 0.89
CA ASP A 179 -2.68 3.79 -0.08
C ASP A 179 -1.93 3.04 -1.19
N LEU A 180 -0.74 3.54 -1.58
CA LEU A 180 0.13 2.87 -2.54
C LEU A 180 0.70 1.58 -1.93
N MET A 181 1.18 1.63 -0.68
CA MET A 181 1.76 0.47 0.01
C MET A 181 0.69 -0.58 0.31
N GLU A 182 -0.48 -0.17 0.80
CA GLU A 182 -1.62 -1.08 1.01
C GLU A 182 -2.10 -1.73 -0.30
N SER A 183 -2.04 -1.00 -1.41
CA SER A 183 -2.44 -1.52 -2.72
C SER A 183 -1.56 -2.64 -3.24
N ILE A 184 -0.31 -2.77 -2.82
CA ILE A 184 0.60 -3.88 -3.20
C ILE A 184 0.56 -5.05 -2.23
N GLU A 185 -0.14 -4.96 -1.11
CA GLU A 185 -0.40 -6.10 -0.22
C GLU A 185 -1.25 -7.18 -0.91
N PRO A 186 -1.25 -8.45 -0.46
CA PRO A 186 -0.54 -8.95 0.71
C PRO A 186 0.91 -9.32 0.43
N PHE A 187 1.75 -9.19 1.46
CA PHE A 187 3.04 -9.84 1.54
C PHE A 187 2.91 -11.15 2.33
N LYS A 188 3.67 -12.17 1.95
CA LYS A 188 3.68 -13.46 2.65
C LYS A 188 4.70 -13.41 3.79
N ILE A 189 4.25 -13.01 4.95
CA ILE A 189 5.07 -12.89 6.17
C ILE A 189 5.73 -14.22 6.55
N SER A 190 5.07 -15.35 6.26
CA SER A 190 5.63 -16.69 6.52
C SER A 190 6.93 -17.00 5.77
N GLU A 191 7.31 -16.14 4.84
CA GLU A 191 8.55 -16.23 4.07
C GLU A 191 9.59 -15.20 4.53
N SER A 192 9.30 -14.46 5.63
CA SER A 192 10.30 -13.62 6.28
C SER A 192 11.38 -14.48 6.95
N VAL A 193 12.57 -13.90 7.02
CA VAL A 193 13.74 -14.49 7.68
C VAL A 193 14.35 -13.47 8.62
N ASP A 194 15.18 -13.93 9.56
CA ASP A 194 15.96 -13.05 10.41
C ASP A 194 16.82 -12.11 9.55
N PHE A 195 16.82 -10.84 9.91
CA PHE A 195 17.55 -9.84 9.14
C PHE A 195 19.06 -10.11 9.15
N GLN A 196 19.66 -10.00 7.98
CA GLN A 196 21.11 -9.97 7.78
C GLN A 196 21.44 -8.88 6.75
N THR A 197 22.53 -8.15 6.95
CA THR A 197 22.98 -7.08 6.05
C THR A 197 23.20 -7.53 4.61
N ALA A 198 23.53 -8.81 4.40
CA ALA A 198 23.68 -9.41 3.08
C ALA A 198 22.44 -9.26 2.18
N TYR A 199 21.23 -9.16 2.76
CA TYR A 199 20.00 -8.95 1.98
C TYR A 199 19.91 -7.55 1.37
N LEU A 200 20.63 -6.57 1.91
CA LEU A 200 20.67 -5.21 1.36
C LEU A 200 21.58 -5.09 0.12
N SER A 201 22.44 -6.08 -0.13
CA SER A 201 23.38 -6.00 -1.24
C SER A 201 22.66 -5.95 -2.60
N GLY A 202 22.94 -4.92 -3.39
CA GLY A 202 22.28 -4.68 -4.68
C GLY A 202 20.94 -3.96 -4.59
N TYR A 203 20.46 -3.63 -3.40
CA TYR A 203 19.20 -2.93 -3.14
C TYR A 203 19.42 -1.67 -2.32
N LEU A 204 18.46 -0.77 -2.38
CA LEU A 204 18.36 0.35 -1.46
C LEU A 204 17.52 -0.06 -0.25
N ALA A 205 17.73 0.59 0.89
CA ALA A 205 16.82 0.49 2.02
C ALA A 205 16.40 1.88 2.47
N ASP A 206 15.14 2.02 2.83
CA ASP A 206 14.62 3.23 3.44
C ASP A 206 14.81 3.15 4.96
N LYS A 207 15.09 4.28 5.56
CA LYS A 207 15.12 4.42 7.01
C LYS A 207 13.73 4.84 7.47
N TYR A 208 13.19 4.20 8.52
CA TYR A 208 11.91 4.61 9.06
C TYR A 208 11.95 6.07 9.54
N ASP A 209 10.91 6.82 9.24
CA ASP A 209 10.66 8.18 9.70
C ASP A 209 9.35 8.30 10.51
N VAL A 210 8.55 7.21 10.56
CA VAL A 210 7.44 7.04 11.48
C VAL A 210 7.82 6.01 12.53
N SER A 211 7.76 6.40 13.80
CA SER A 211 8.11 5.49 14.89
C SER A 211 7.05 4.40 15.09
N GLU A 212 7.46 3.31 15.74
CA GLU A 212 6.58 2.24 16.18
C GLU A 212 5.38 2.79 16.98
N LYS A 213 5.65 3.68 17.95
CA LYS A 213 4.61 4.27 18.82
C LYS A 213 3.58 5.09 18.05
N GLU A 214 4.00 5.82 17.01
CA GLU A 214 3.11 6.58 16.12
C GLU A 214 2.26 5.64 15.26
N SER A 215 2.78 4.46 14.94
CA SER A 215 2.13 3.46 14.09
C SER A 215 1.06 2.63 14.82
N ILE A 216 1.07 2.58 16.17
CA ILE A 216 0.14 1.77 16.97
C ILE A 216 -1.33 2.10 16.64
N ASN A 217 -1.67 3.38 16.52
CA ASN A 217 -3.06 3.79 16.23
C ASN A 217 -3.55 3.23 14.89
N ARG A 218 -2.69 3.21 13.86
CA ARG A 218 -3.01 2.62 12.56
C ARG A 218 -3.15 1.09 12.66
N ALA A 219 -2.32 0.44 13.45
CA ALA A 219 -2.46 -0.99 13.71
C ALA A 219 -3.80 -1.31 14.38
N HIS A 220 -4.20 -0.52 15.38
CA HIS A 220 -5.51 -0.62 16.03
C HIS A 220 -6.67 -0.47 15.03
N ASP A 221 -6.63 0.55 14.18
CA ASP A 221 -7.67 0.78 13.18
C ASP A 221 -7.76 -0.39 12.18
N ARG A 222 -6.64 -0.94 11.77
CA ARG A 222 -6.58 -2.13 10.88
C ARG A 222 -7.15 -3.37 11.57
N MET A 223 -6.75 -3.64 12.81
CA MET A 223 -7.28 -4.77 13.61
C MET A 223 -8.78 -4.63 13.85
N LYS A 224 -9.23 -3.44 14.26
CA LYS A 224 -10.65 -3.13 14.48
C LYS A 224 -11.46 -3.36 13.21
N LYS A 225 -11.05 -2.80 12.08
CA LYS A 225 -11.72 -2.98 10.80
C LYS A 225 -11.78 -4.44 10.39
N SER A 226 -10.68 -5.18 10.53
CA SER A 226 -10.63 -6.60 10.23
C SER A 226 -11.54 -7.42 11.15
N ALA A 227 -11.61 -7.09 12.44
CA ALA A 227 -12.53 -7.74 13.37
C ALA A 227 -13.99 -7.48 13.01
N GLU A 228 -14.35 -6.24 12.65
CA GLU A 228 -15.68 -5.88 12.14
C GLU A 228 -16.05 -6.72 10.91
N GLU A 229 -15.14 -6.85 9.95
CA GLU A 229 -15.37 -7.61 8.72
C GLU A 229 -15.55 -9.11 9.00
N VAL A 230 -14.67 -9.71 9.83
CA VAL A 230 -14.76 -11.12 10.22
C VAL A 230 -16.08 -11.42 10.93
N LEU A 231 -16.51 -10.58 11.86
CA LEU A 231 -17.78 -10.72 12.56
C LEU A 231 -18.98 -10.48 11.63
N ALA A 232 -18.90 -9.50 10.72
CA ALA A 232 -19.93 -9.24 9.71
C ALA A 232 -20.15 -10.46 8.80
N ASP A 233 -19.09 -11.16 8.43
CA ASP A 233 -19.14 -12.37 7.61
C ASP A 233 -19.92 -13.53 8.28
N THR A 234 -20.08 -13.50 9.59
CA THR A 234 -20.93 -14.46 10.33
C THR A 234 -22.42 -14.12 10.25
N VAL A 235 -22.79 -12.91 9.87
CA VAL A 235 -24.18 -12.44 9.77
C VAL A 235 -24.75 -12.80 8.40
N LYS A 236 -25.40 -13.95 8.28
CA LYS A 236 -25.92 -14.49 7.02
C LYS A 236 -27.42 -14.22 6.84
N GLY A 237 -27.86 -14.20 5.58
CA GLY A 237 -29.28 -14.13 5.20
C GLY A 237 -29.83 -12.70 5.13
N TYR A 238 -28.99 -11.69 5.06
CA TYR A 238 -29.34 -10.30 4.87
C TYR A 238 -28.78 -9.76 3.55
N ALA A 239 -29.44 -8.76 2.98
CA ALA A 239 -29.00 -8.08 1.75
C ALA A 239 -27.84 -7.11 2.00
N SER A 240 -27.81 -6.50 3.20
CA SER A 240 -26.67 -5.69 3.65
C SER A 240 -26.47 -5.84 5.15
N VAL A 241 -25.23 -5.73 5.59
CA VAL A 241 -24.79 -5.77 6.99
C VAL A 241 -23.79 -4.63 7.16
N VAL A 242 -24.11 -3.66 8.04
CA VAL A 242 -23.30 -2.46 8.25
C VAL A 242 -23.07 -2.30 9.74
N PRO A 243 -21.83 -2.13 10.22
CA PRO A 243 -21.56 -1.88 11.64
C PRO A 243 -22.20 -0.54 12.05
N GLU A 244 -22.88 -0.54 13.19
CA GLU A 244 -23.56 0.63 13.76
C GLU A 244 -22.90 1.06 15.07
N ASN A 245 -22.44 0.10 15.84
CA ASN A 245 -21.67 0.33 17.05
C ASN A 245 -20.63 -0.77 17.21
N THR A 246 -19.38 -0.39 17.44
CA THR A 246 -18.24 -1.29 17.59
C THR A 246 -17.50 -0.96 18.88
N ASN A 247 -17.41 -1.94 19.76
CA ASN A 247 -16.54 -1.91 20.91
C ASN A 247 -15.43 -2.94 20.71
N VAL A 248 -14.18 -2.50 20.67
CA VAL A 248 -13.00 -3.35 20.46
C VAL A 248 -11.99 -3.02 21.52
N ASN A 249 -11.60 -4.03 22.25
CA ASN A 249 -10.50 -3.99 23.21
C ASN A 249 -9.32 -4.77 22.64
N ILE A 250 -8.15 -4.15 22.56
CA ILE A 250 -6.92 -4.77 22.05
C ILE A 250 -5.93 -4.86 23.20
N SER A 251 -5.38 -6.04 23.41
CA SER A 251 -4.44 -6.33 24.50
C SER A 251 -3.28 -7.19 24.04
N GLY A 252 -2.23 -7.28 24.86
CA GLY A 252 -1.10 -8.18 24.63
C GLY A 252 -0.26 -7.84 23.40
N GLY A 253 -0.21 -6.56 23.01
CA GLY A 253 0.46 -6.11 21.81
C GLY A 253 1.98 -6.29 21.84
N LYS A 254 2.52 -6.81 20.73
CA LYS A 254 3.97 -6.88 20.45
C LYS A 254 4.23 -6.27 19.09
N ALA A 255 5.35 -5.58 18.95
CA ALA A 255 5.78 -5.06 17.66
C ALA A 255 7.10 -5.70 17.23
N GLN A 256 7.32 -5.80 15.91
CA GLN A 256 8.58 -6.21 15.28
C GLN A 256 8.89 -5.25 14.13
N TYR A 257 10.18 -4.99 13.91
CA TYR A 257 10.65 -4.19 12.79
C TYR A 257 11.01 -5.09 11.60
N ALA A 258 10.39 -4.87 10.46
CA ALA A 258 10.61 -5.67 9.26
C ALA A 258 10.93 -4.80 8.03
N LEU A 259 11.70 -5.37 7.09
CA LEU A 259 11.96 -4.78 5.78
C LEU A 259 11.21 -5.52 4.69
N TYR A 260 10.42 -4.78 3.89
CA TYR A 260 9.60 -5.31 2.82
C TYR A 260 10.17 -4.98 1.43
N PRO A 261 10.25 -5.96 0.52
CA PRO A 261 10.84 -5.79 -0.80
C PRO A 261 9.86 -5.08 -1.75
N VAL A 262 10.21 -3.90 -2.21
CA VAL A 262 9.38 -3.11 -3.14
C VAL A 262 10.20 -2.65 -4.33
N TRP A 263 9.72 -2.89 -5.55
CA TRP A 263 10.24 -2.28 -6.76
C TRP A 263 9.54 -0.96 -7.00
N ILE A 264 10.31 0.11 -7.17
CA ILE A 264 9.79 1.47 -7.36
C ILE A 264 10.25 2.02 -8.70
N LEU A 265 9.31 2.65 -9.42
CA LEU A 265 9.59 3.47 -10.59
C LEU A 265 8.93 4.83 -10.43
N ASN A 266 9.71 5.88 -10.59
CA ASN A 266 9.25 7.25 -10.51
C ASN A 266 9.25 7.89 -11.89
N THR A 267 8.13 8.45 -12.32
CA THR A 267 7.98 9.12 -13.61
C THR A 267 7.47 10.53 -13.44
N THR A 268 8.16 11.51 -14.02
CA THR A 268 7.68 12.90 -14.04
C THR A 268 7.08 13.22 -15.40
N TRP A 269 5.85 13.74 -15.41
CA TRP A 269 5.17 14.20 -16.62
C TRP A 269 4.33 15.45 -16.34
N LYS A 270 4.57 16.53 -17.08
CA LYS A 270 3.92 17.85 -16.91
C LYS A 270 4.03 18.35 -15.46
N ASP A 271 5.22 18.30 -14.90
CA ASP A 271 5.56 18.73 -13.54
C ASP A 271 4.84 17.96 -12.43
N LYS A 272 4.11 16.89 -12.77
CA LYS A 272 3.49 15.97 -11.83
C LYS A 272 4.30 14.68 -11.76
N LYS A 273 4.53 14.20 -10.52
CA LYS A 273 5.19 12.92 -10.23
C LYS A 273 4.16 11.80 -10.20
N TYR A 274 4.57 10.67 -10.74
CA TYR A 274 3.81 9.42 -10.77
C TYR A 274 4.72 8.32 -10.24
N ILE A 275 4.32 7.69 -9.16
CA ILE A 275 5.07 6.63 -8.51
C ILE A 275 4.34 5.31 -8.80
N PHE A 276 5.12 4.31 -9.21
CA PHE A 276 4.68 2.94 -9.39
C PHE A 276 5.40 2.08 -8.37
N ALA A 277 4.66 1.25 -7.66
CA ALA A 277 5.21 0.29 -6.73
C ALA A 277 4.81 -1.13 -7.13
N MET A 278 5.73 -2.08 -6.94
CA MET A 278 5.47 -3.49 -7.13
C MET A 278 5.98 -4.27 -5.93
N ASN A 279 5.15 -5.15 -5.41
CA ASN A 279 5.53 -6.13 -4.42
C ASN A 279 6.64 -7.03 -4.97
N GLY A 280 7.83 -6.97 -4.38
CA GLY A 280 9.03 -7.71 -4.82
C GLY A 280 8.93 -9.22 -4.61
N GLN A 281 7.92 -9.69 -3.87
CA GLN A 281 7.66 -11.09 -3.59
C GLN A 281 6.58 -11.67 -4.53
N THR A 282 5.46 -10.96 -4.70
CA THR A 282 4.28 -11.47 -5.42
C THR A 282 4.14 -10.93 -6.84
N GLY A 283 4.77 -9.81 -7.16
CA GLY A 283 4.67 -9.14 -8.46
C GLY A 283 3.41 -8.31 -8.65
N LYS A 284 2.60 -8.11 -7.59
CA LYS A 284 1.45 -7.22 -7.62
C LYS A 284 1.94 -5.79 -7.78
N MET A 285 1.49 -5.11 -8.83
CA MET A 285 1.91 -3.77 -9.18
C MET A 285 0.75 -2.80 -9.15
N THR A 286 1.02 -1.59 -8.69
CA THR A 286 0.08 -0.47 -8.65
C THR A 286 0.78 0.83 -9.07
N GLY A 287 -0.01 1.85 -9.37
CA GLY A 287 0.45 3.19 -9.73
C GLY A 287 -0.55 3.87 -10.66
N ASP A 288 -0.69 5.16 -10.49
CA ASP A 288 -1.61 5.97 -11.27
C ASP A 288 -1.09 6.23 -12.67
N LEU A 289 -1.96 6.07 -13.67
CA LEU A 289 -1.65 6.31 -15.06
C LEU A 289 -2.41 7.53 -15.58
N PRO A 290 -1.72 8.59 -16.03
CA PRO A 290 -2.37 9.77 -16.57
C PRO A 290 -2.93 9.53 -17.97
N ILE A 291 -3.96 10.29 -18.29
CA ILE A 291 -4.52 10.37 -19.63
C ILE A 291 -3.94 11.60 -20.34
N ASP A 292 -3.30 11.39 -21.48
CA ASP A 292 -2.88 12.47 -22.36
C ASP A 292 -4.08 12.99 -23.16
N ARG A 293 -4.58 14.17 -22.76
CA ARG A 293 -5.74 14.81 -23.43
C ARG A 293 -5.47 15.08 -24.90
N GLY A 294 -4.22 15.33 -25.32
CA GLY A 294 -3.90 15.54 -26.72
C GLY A 294 -4.03 14.27 -27.56
N ILE A 295 -3.58 13.12 -27.01
CA ILE A 295 -3.79 11.81 -27.65
C ILE A 295 -5.28 11.48 -27.69
N TYR A 296 -5.98 11.69 -26.56
CA TYR A 296 -7.44 11.46 -26.48
C TYR A 296 -8.21 12.26 -27.55
N LEU A 297 -7.97 13.57 -27.67
CA LEU A 297 -8.64 14.42 -28.65
C LEU A 297 -8.34 14.00 -30.10
N LYS A 298 -7.10 13.61 -30.40
CA LYS A 298 -6.75 13.09 -31.74
C LYS A 298 -7.51 11.79 -32.06
N TRP A 299 -7.63 10.90 -31.09
CA TRP A 299 -8.39 9.66 -31.21
C TRP A 299 -9.89 9.96 -31.41
N LEU A 300 -10.45 10.88 -30.62
CA LEU A 300 -11.85 11.29 -30.72
C LEU A 300 -12.13 11.88 -32.11
N ALA A 301 -11.31 12.82 -32.58
CA ALA A 301 -11.44 13.41 -33.91
C ALA A 301 -11.34 12.35 -35.04
N GLY A 302 -10.38 11.42 -34.93
CA GLY A 302 -10.23 10.32 -35.87
C GLY A 302 -11.45 9.40 -35.92
N LEU A 303 -11.96 8.98 -34.77
CA LEU A 303 -13.17 8.15 -34.69
C LEU A 303 -14.39 8.90 -35.24
N THR A 304 -14.57 10.18 -34.89
CA THR A 304 -15.67 11.00 -35.40
C THR A 304 -15.61 11.08 -36.94
N ALA A 305 -14.43 11.33 -37.51
CA ALA A 305 -14.26 11.37 -38.95
C ALA A 305 -14.64 10.03 -39.60
N VAL A 306 -14.18 8.91 -39.04
CA VAL A 306 -14.51 7.57 -39.56
C VAL A 306 -16.00 7.30 -39.50
N PHE A 307 -16.65 7.56 -38.36
CA PHE A 307 -18.10 7.39 -38.22
C PHE A 307 -18.88 8.28 -39.18
N THR A 308 -18.46 9.53 -39.38
CA THR A 308 -19.12 10.44 -40.35
C THR A 308 -19.05 9.88 -41.77
N VAL A 309 -17.86 9.41 -42.18
CA VAL A 309 -17.70 8.80 -43.51
C VAL A 309 -18.58 7.56 -43.67
N VAL A 310 -18.61 6.67 -42.65
CA VAL A 310 -19.44 5.46 -42.68
C VAL A 310 -20.93 5.81 -42.80
N LEU A 311 -21.40 6.80 -42.04
CA LEU A 311 -22.80 7.23 -42.06
C LEU A 311 -23.13 7.87 -43.41
N CYS A 312 -22.26 8.70 -44.01
CA CYS A 312 -22.45 9.27 -45.31
C CYS A 312 -22.53 8.18 -46.42
N LEU A 313 -21.65 7.20 -46.37
CA LEU A 313 -21.69 6.06 -47.33
C LEU A 313 -22.95 5.22 -47.16
N ALA A 314 -23.37 4.94 -45.90
CA ALA A 314 -24.62 4.23 -45.65
C ALA A 314 -25.84 5.02 -46.13
N GLY A 315 -25.86 6.34 -45.94
CA GLY A 315 -26.90 7.18 -46.47
C GLY A 315 -27.02 7.17 -48.00
N LEU A 316 -25.86 7.14 -48.71
CA LEU A 316 -25.83 7.04 -50.17
C LEU A 316 -26.27 5.66 -50.72
N LEU A 317 -26.25 4.63 -49.89
CA LEU A 317 -26.69 3.27 -50.29
C LEU A 317 -28.21 3.05 -50.01
N ILE A 318 -28.82 3.89 -49.17
CA ILE A 318 -30.23 3.78 -48.77
C ILE A 318 -31.13 4.70 -49.63
N PHE A 319 -30.55 5.76 -50.18
CA PHE A 319 -31.21 6.69 -51.11
C PHE A 319 -30.65 6.53 -52.53
#